data_745a27b4380950deb5c2faf75cd4ea62
#
_entry.id   745a27b4380950deb5c2faf75cd4ea62
#
_cell.length_a   1.000
_cell.length_b   1.000
_cell.length_c   1.000
_cell.angle_alpha   90.00
_cell.angle_beta   90.00
_cell.angle_gamma   90.00
#
_symmetry.space_group_name_H-M   'P 1'
#
loop_
_entity.id
_entity.type
_entity.pdbx_description
1 polymer ?
#
loop_
_entity_poly.entity_id
_entity_poly.type
_entity_poly.pdbx_seq_one_letter_code
_entity_poly.pdbx_strand_id
1 'polypeptide(L)'
;MARAKKERAKYVAVIESLDQEGRGVARRDGKVVFIEGALPGEKVEYEVYRSKPSFELGLTTEIYKESPLRVLPKCPHFGVKDGSCGGCAMQHLEAHAQVAMKQKVLMDALWHIGRVRPEQVLAPIYGSVWGYRHRARLSVREVAKKGTVLVGFHEKRSSFIADMKSCEILPKRVSDLLVPLRELINSLSLRKKLPQIELAVTDEALALVLRVLEKLTADDEAKLRQFQKDYGVDFWYQPKGPDSIYPMDPENATRLKLHHRETGVEVVFRPTDFTQVNHRLNEVMVTRVLRLLHLEPSSKVIDFFCGLGNFTPVSYTHLTLPTKA
;
A
#
# COMPACT_ATOMS: atom_id res chain seq x y z
N MET A 1 0.64 32.77 -14.42
CA MET A 1 -0.48 33.33 -13.61
C MET A 1 -1.14 32.18 -12.86
N ALA A 2 -1.07 32.17 -11.53
CA ALA A 2 -1.81 31.21 -10.71
C ALA A 2 -3.30 31.55 -10.82
N ARG A 3 -4.12 30.63 -11.32
CA ARG A 3 -5.58 30.77 -11.30
C ARG A 3 -5.99 30.96 -9.83
N ALA A 4 -6.65 32.06 -9.50
CA ALA A 4 -7.24 32.29 -8.19
C ALA A 4 -8.09 31.05 -7.84
N LYS A 5 -7.83 30.43 -6.68
CA LYS A 5 -8.56 29.27 -6.19
C LYS A 5 -9.99 29.77 -5.92
N LYS A 6 -10.96 29.36 -6.75
CA LYS A 6 -12.37 29.74 -6.55
C LYS A 6 -12.79 29.25 -5.16
N GLU A 7 -13.29 30.14 -4.36
CA GLU A 7 -13.79 29.84 -3.02
C GLU A 7 -14.87 28.75 -3.13
N ARG A 8 -14.68 27.65 -2.42
CA ARG A 8 -15.61 26.51 -2.46
C ARG A 8 -16.68 26.72 -1.41
N ALA A 9 -17.92 26.38 -1.76
CA ALA A 9 -19.02 26.43 -0.80
C ALA A 9 -18.77 25.46 0.36
N LYS A 10 -18.99 25.93 1.58
CA LYS A 10 -18.86 25.17 2.82
C LYS A 10 -20.24 24.76 3.33
N TYR A 11 -20.31 23.58 3.88
CA TYR A 11 -21.53 22.97 4.40
C TYR A 11 -21.23 22.23 5.68
N VAL A 12 -22.26 22.01 6.49
CA VAL A 12 -22.17 21.25 7.75
C VAL A 12 -22.99 19.96 7.61
N ALA A 13 -22.44 18.83 8.04
CA ALA A 13 -23.14 17.56 8.07
C ALA A 13 -22.80 16.76 9.31
N VAL A 14 -23.71 15.82 9.67
CA VAL A 14 -23.45 14.71 10.59
C VAL A 14 -23.14 13.49 9.76
N ILE A 15 -22.08 12.79 10.10
CA ILE A 15 -21.62 11.62 9.36
C ILE A 15 -22.35 10.37 9.82
N GLU A 16 -23.02 9.70 8.89
CA GLU A 16 -23.85 8.51 9.14
C GLU A 16 -23.03 7.21 9.16
N SER A 17 -22.08 7.06 8.22
CA SER A 17 -21.30 5.83 8.04
C SER A 17 -19.97 6.11 7.34
N LEU A 18 -19.20 5.06 7.03
CA LEU A 18 -18.04 5.11 6.13
C LEU A 18 -18.31 4.28 4.87
N ASP A 19 -17.74 4.73 3.77
CA ASP A 19 -17.68 3.94 2.55
C ASP A 19 -16.43 3.03 2.53
N GLN A 20 -16.30 2.22 1.48
CA GLN A 20 -15.16 1.29 1.32
C GLN A 20 -13.79 1.97 1.22
N GLU A 21 -13.75 3.26 0.87
CA GLU A 21 -12.53 4.07 0.78
C GLU A 21 -12.20 4.79 2.09
N GLY A 22 -13.04 4.64 3.13
CA GLY A 22 -12.88 5.28 4.44
C GLY A 22 -13.29 6.74 4.45
N ARG A 23 -14.18 7.16 3.53
CA ARG A 23 -14.79 8.49 3.53
C ARG A 23 -16.06 8.50 4.34
N GLY A 24 -16.30 9.55 5.09
CA GLY A 24 -17.56 9.77 5.80
C GLY A 24 -18.72 9.94 4.80
N VAL A 25 -19.83 9.28 5.07
CA VAL A 25 -21.05 9.35 4.25
C VAL A 25 -22.07 10.23 4.97
N ALA A 26 -22.60 11.20 4.27
CA ALA A 26 -23.69 12.06 4.71
C ALA A 26 -24.68 12.31 3.57
N ARG A 27 -25.80 12.95 3.86
CA ARG A 27 -26.80 13.35 2.87
C ARG A 27 -27.04 14.85 2.90
N ARG A 28 -27.18 15.43 1.71
CA ARG A 28 -27.54 16.84 1.53
C ARG A 28 -28.46 16.98 0.33
N ASP A 29 -29.63 17.57 0.51
CA ASP A 29 -30.60 17.84 -0.55
C ASP A 29 -30.90 16.60 -1.43
N GLY A 30 -31.04 15.42 -0.79
CA GLY A 30 -31.30 14.14 -1.46
C GLY A 30 -30.08 13.47 -2.09
N LYS A 31 -28.91 14.13 -2.14
CA LYS A 31 -27.67 13.55 -2.66
C LYS A 31 -26.81 12.94 -1.55
N VAL A 32 -26.12 11.87 -1.88
CA VAL A 32 -25.06 11.32 -1.03
C VAL A 32 -23.81 12.18 -1.15
N VAL A 33 -23.19 12.49 -0.02
CA VAL A 33 -21.92 13.22 0.05
C VAL A 33 -20.88 12.31 0.69
N PHE A 34 -19.76 12.09 -0.01
CA PHE A 34 -18.59 11.37 0.51
C PHE A 34 -17.56 12.38 0.99
N ILE A 35 -17.26 12.40 2.28
CA ILE A 35 -16.42 13.43 2.91
C ILE A 35 -15.13 12.82 3.42
N GLU A 36 -14.00 13.18 2.79
CA GLU A 36 -12.69 12.72 3.22
C GLU A 36 -12.32 13.30 4.60
N GLY A 37 -11.77 12.46 5.46
CA GLY A 37 -11.28 12.85 6.79
C GLY A 37 -12.34 12.93 7.88
N ALA A 38 -13.59 12.59 7.57
CA ALA A 38 -14.70 12.57 8.53
C ALA A 38 -15.02 11.12 8.97
N LEU A 39 -15.46 10.95 10.22
CA LEU A 39 -15.80 9.67 10.85
C LEU A 39 -17.27 9.62 11.30
N PRO A 40 -17.88 8.41 11.38
CA PRO A 40 -19.26 8.25 11.84
C PRO A 40 -19.52 8.90 13.20
N GLY A 41 -20.66 9.58 13.30
CA GLY A 41 -21.10 10.31 14.50
C GLY A 41 -20.49 11.70 14.67
N GLU A 42 -19.55 12.10 13.80
CA GLU A 42 -18.99 13.45 13.80
C GLU A 42 -19.94 14.47 13.20
N LYS A 43 -19.90 15.68 13.74
CA LYS A 43 -20.46 16.88 13.10
C LYS A 43 -19.30 17.68 12.51
N VAL A 44 -19.27 17.80 11.18
CA VAL A 44 -18.14 18.42 10.47
C VAL A 44 -18.59 19.53 9.53
N GLU A 45 -17.73 20.55 9.35
CA GLU A 45 -17.78 21.44 8.19
C GLU A 45 -16.94 20.82 7.07
N TYR A 46 -17.43 20.92 5.84
CA TYR A 46 -16.73 20.39 4.67
C TYR A 46 -16.90 21.28 3.45
N GLU A 47 -15.90 21.26 2.56
CA GLU A 47 -15.93 21.89 1.24
C GLU A 47 -16.22 20.84 0.16
N VAL A 48 -17.12 21.13 -0.78
CA VAL A 48 -17.36 20.29 -1.96
C VAL A 48 -16.31 20.60 -3.03
N TYR A 49 -15.50 19.61 -3.40
CA TYR A 49 -14.51 19.75 -4.47
C TYR A 49 -14.93 19.11 -5.81
N ARG A 50 -15.94 18.25 -5.79
CA ARG A 50 -16.51 17.63 -6.99
C ARG A 50 -17.99 17.32 -6.78
N SER A 51 -18.84 17.77 -7.70
CA SER A 51 -20.27 17.46 -7.71
C SER A 51 -20.64 16.68 -8.97
N LYS A 52 -21.47 15.65 -8.79
CA LYS A 52 -22.11 14.83 -9.83
C LYS A 52 -23.63 14.85 -9.61
N PRO A 53 -24.44 14.45 -10.60
CA PRO A 53 -25.90 14.42 -10.43
C PRO A 53 -26.35 13.57 -9.22
N SER A 54 -25.72 12.42 -8.95
CA SER A 54 -26.11 11.46 -7.93
C SER A 54 -25.31 11.56 -6.61
N PHE A 55 -24.13 12.20 -6.60
CA PHE A 55 -23.30 12.31 -5.40
C PHE A 55 -22.36 13.52 -5.44
N GLU A 56 -21.82 13.83 -4.28
CA GLU A 56 -20.77 14.85 -4.12
C GLU A 56 -19.55 14.30 -3.39
N LEU A 57 -18.39 14.89 -3.66
CA LEU A 57 -17.16 14.61 -2.94
C LEU A 57 -16.75 15.86 -2.18
N GLY A 58 -16.59 15.70 -0.87
CA GLY A 58 -16.23 16.77 0.06
C GLY A 58 -14.92 16.49 0.79
N LEU A 59 -14.43 17.52 1.41
CA LEU A 59 -13.22 17.54 2.22
C LEU A 59 -13.53 18.21 3.56
N THR A 60 -13.26 17.51 4.67
CA THR A 60 -13.42 18.07 6.01
C THR A 60 -12.52 19.29 6.20
N THR A 61 -13.09 20.40 6.61
CA THR A 61 -12.38 21.64 6.95
C THR A 61 -12.31 21.86 8.45
N GLU A 62 -13.37 21.51 9.19
CA GLU A 62 -13.46 21.63 10.63
C GLU A 62 -14.30 20.49 11.23
N ILE A 63 -14.01 20.11 12.46
CA ILE A 63 -14.76 19.10 13.21
C ILE A 63 -15.32 19.75 14.45
N TYR A 64 -16.64 19.88 14.51
CA TYR A 64 -17.36 20.49 15.65
C TYR A 64 -17.63 19.51 16.78
N LYS A 65 -17.77 18.23 16.43
CA LYS A 65 -17.93 17.12 17.38
C LYS A 65 -17.16 15.92 16.87
N GLU A 66 -16.18 15.46 17.63
CA GLU A 66 -15.36 14.30 17.29
C GLU A 66 -16.05 12.99 17.62
N SER A 67 -15.72 11.96 16.84
CA SER A 67 -16.04 10.57 17.14
C SER A 67 -15.13 10.06 18.26
N PRO A 68 -15.64 9.23 19.22
CA PRO A 68 -14.78 8.59 20.21
C PRO A 68 -13.77 7.60 19.60
N LEU A 69 -13.94 7.24 18.33
CA LEU A 69 -13.05 6.36 17.57
C LEU A 69 -11.97 7.14 16.81
N ARG A 70 -11.97 8.47 16.90
CA ARG A 70 -10.94 9.30 16.28
C ARG A 70 -9.64 9.22 17.06
N VAL A 71 -8.54 9.02 16.34
CA VAL A 71 -7.19 9.01 16.91
C VAL A 71 -6.29 9.98 16.15
N LEU A 72 -5.22 10.45 16.81
CA LEU A 72 -4.20 11.24 16.15
C LEU A 72 -3.40 10.33 15.20
N PRO A 73 -3.33 10.65 13.90
CA PRO A 73 -2.52 9.89 12.95
C PRO A 73 -1.04 9.88 13.33
N LYS A 74 -0.42 8.71 13.36
CA LYS A 74 1.00 8.58 13.66
C LYS A 74 1.90 9.19 12.56
N CYS A 75 1.47 9.09 11.30
CA CYS A 75 2.24 9.57 10.15
C CYS A 75 2.07 11.10 9.98
N PRO A 76 3.16 11.89 10.01
CA PRO A 76 3.09 13.35 9.84
C PRO A 76 2.66 13.77 8.43
N HIS A 77 2.73 12.85 7.46
CA HIS A 77 2.33 13.09 6.08
C HIS A 77 0.88 12.71 5.79
N PHE A 78 0.17 12.11 6.77
CA PHE A 78 -1.25 11.80 6.65
C PHE A 78 -2.09 13.07 6.80
N GLY A 79 -3.13 13.16 6.01
CA GLY A 79 -4.09 14.27 6.11
C GLY A 79 -5.00 14.37 4.90
N VAL A 80 -5.79 15.45 4.88
CA VAL A 80 -6.73 15.77 3.80
C VAL A 80 -6.37 17.06 3.08
N LYS A 81 -5.40 17.81 3.60
CA LYS A 81 -4.93 19.09 3.01
C LYS A 81 -4.09 18.83 1.75
N ASP A 82 -3.96 19.84 0.91
CA ASP A 82 -3.05 19.81 -0.23
C ASP A 82 -1.62 19.51 0.24
N GLY A 83 -0.89 18.66 -0.48
CA GLY A 83 0.44 18.18 -0.10
C GLY A 83 0.45 16.93 0.78
N SER A 84 -0.70 16.54 1.36
CA SER A 84 -0.79 15.30 2.15
C SER A 84 -0.60 14.05 1.29
N CYS A 85 0.10 13.06 1.84
CA CYS A 85 0.34 11.78 1.19
C CYS A 85 -0.96 11.01 0.93
N GLY A 86 -1.13 10.50 -0.30
CA GLY A 86 -2.28 9.69 -0.72
C GLY A 86 -2.17 8.20 -0.41
N GLY A 87 -1.08 7.74 0.22
CA GLY A 87 -0.82 6.32 0.45
C GLY A 87 -1.70 5.65 1.52
N CYS A 88 -2.37 6.45 2.38
CA CYS A 88 -3.23 5.94 3.46
C CYS A 88 -4.56 6.70 3.52
N ALA A 89 -5.65 5.96 3.83
CA ALA A 89 -6.99 6.54 3.89
C ALA A 89 -7.50 6.76 5.32
N MET A 90 -7.14 5.93 6.30
CA MET A 90 -7.88 5.80 7.57
C MET A 90 -7.01 5.89 8.83
N GLN A 91 -5.83 6.53 8.81
CA GLN A 91 -4.98 6.60 10.02
C GLN A 91 -5.60 7.40 11.18
N HIS A 92 -6.63 8.19 10.91
CA HIS A 92 -7.39 8.95 11.90
C HIS A 92 -8.50 8.15 12.58
N LEU A 93 -8.73 6.89 12.15
CA LEU A 93 -9.67 5.96 12.75
C LEU A 93 -8.89 4.91 13.57
N GLU A 94 -9.36 4.61 14.79
CA GLU A 94 -8.80 3.61 15.67
C GLU A 94 -8.69 2.24 14.96
N ALA A 95 -7.63 1.46 15.24
CA ALA A 95 -7.28 0.27 14.46
C ALA A 95 -8.34 -0.83 14.49
N HIS A 96 -8.95 -1.11 15.65
CA HIS A 96 -10.02 -2.11 15.75
C HIS A 96 -11.29 -1.63 15.04
N ALA A 97 -11.57 -0.33 15.10
CA ALA A 97 -12.68 0.27 14.36
C ALA A 97 -12.48 0.17 12.84
N GLN A 98 -11.23 0.25 12.33
CA GLN A 98 -10.94 -0.02 10.92
C GLN A 98 -11.29 -1.47 10.53
N VAL A 99 -11.02 -2.44 11.40
CA VAL A 99 -11.38 -3.86 11.17
C VAL A 99 -12.90 -4.02 11.14
N ALA A 100 -13.61 -3.47 12.11
CA ALA A 100 -15.08 -3.50 12.18
C ALA A 100 -15.72 -2.84 10.95
N MET A 101 -15.19 -1.70 10.51
CA MET A 101 -15.65 -1.02 9.30
C MET A 101 -15.47 -1.90 8.05
N LYS A 102 -14.31 -2.52 7.86
CA LYS A 102 -14.06 -3.40 6.71
C LYS A 102 -14.97 -4.62 6.72
N GLN A 103 -15.23 -5.19 7.89
CA GLN A 103 -16.20 -6.29 8.05
C GLN A 103 -17.60 -5.82 7.67
N LYS A 104 -18.02 -4.64 8.13
CA LYS A 104 -19.31 -4.06 7.74
C LYS A 104 -19.44 -3.90 6.23
N VAL A 105 -18.42 -3.36 5.56
CA VAL A 105 -18.41 -3.21 4.09
C VAL A 105 -18.59 -4.57 3.40
N LEU A 106 -17.90 -5.62 3.87
CA LEU A 106 -18.06 -6.97 3.34
C LEU A 106 -19.49 -7.49 3.52
N MET A 107 -20.06 -7.35 4.73
CA MET A 107 -21.40 -7.82 5.04
C MET A 107 -22.45 -7.05 4.24
N ASP A 108 -22.30 -5.74 4.10
CA ASP A 108 -23.18 -4.91 3.28
C ASP A 108 -23.11 -5.32 1.79
N ALA A 109 -21.92 -5.60 1.26
CA ALA A 109 -21.75 -6.08 -0.12
C ALA A 109 -22.38 -7.46 -0.33
N LEU A 110 -22.19 -8.41 0.58
CA LEU A 110 -22.84 -9.72 0.52
C LEU A 110 -24.37 -9.59 0.51
N TRP A 111 -24.92 -8.73 1.36
CA TRP A 111 -26.36 -8.54 1.47
C TRP A 111 -26.95 -7.73 0.32
N HIS A 112 -26.42 -6.55 0.04
CA HIS A 112 -27.04 -5.62 -0.94
C HIS A 112 -26.71 -5.95 -2.39
N ILE A 113 -25.53 -6.49 -2.67
CA ILE A 113 -25.08 -6.83 -4.02
C ILE A 113 -25.28 -8.32 -4.28
N GLY A 114 -24.70 -9.17 -3.43
CA GLY A 114 -24.72 -10.62 -3.61
C GLY A 114 -26.04 -11.28 -3.25
N ARG A 115 -26.91 -10.60 -2.48
CA ARG A 115 -28.16 -11.15 -1.90
C ARG A 115 -27.94 -12.44 -1.12
N VAL A 116 -26.78 -12.55 -0.48
CA VAL A 116 -26.35 -13.70 0.31
C VAL A 116 -26.23 -13.32 1.78
N ARG A 117 -26.68 -14.20 2.65
CA ARG A 117 -26.40 -14.14 4.09
C ARG A 117 -25.56 -15.36 4.46
N PRO A 118 -24.31 -15.16 4.95
CA PRO A 118 -23.51 -16.29 5.41
C PRO A 118 -24.13 -16.90 6.67
N GLU A 119 -24.09 -18.22 6.77
CA GLU A 119 -24.54 -18.95 7.97
C GLU A 119 -23.59 -18.71 9.14
N GLN A 120 -22.28 -18.60 8.82
CA GLN A 120 -21.24 -18.35 9.82
C GLN A 120 -20.31 -17.22 9.36
N VAL A 121 -20.00 -16.31 10.26
CA VAL A 121 -19.02 -15.25 10.06
C VAL A 121 -17.84 -15.51 11.00
N LEU A 122 -16.69 -15.81 10.42
CA LEU A 122 -15.47 -16.03 11.20
C LEU A 122 -14.91 -14.72 11.74
N ALA A 123 -14.19 -14.79 12.86
CA ALA A 123 -13.47 -13.63 13.38
C ALA A 123 -12.49 -13.09 12.34
N PRO A 124 -12.41 -11.76 12.17
CA PRO A 124 -11.49 -11.16 11.21
C PRO A 124 -10.04 -11.46 11.55
N ILE A 125 -9.19 -11.52 10.51
CA ILE A 125 -7.74 -11.60 10.69
C ILE A 125 -7.20 -10.18 10.72
N TYR A 126 -6.41 -9.86 11.74
CA TYR A 126 -5.72 -8.57 11.86
C TYR A 126 -4.34 -8.78 12.51
N GLY A 127 -3.47 -7.79 12.35
CA GLY A 127 -2.09 -7.85 12.83
C GLY A 127 -1.50 -6.47 13.05
N SER A 128 -0.18 -6.34 12.92
CA SER A 128 0.48 -5.06 13.05
C SER A 128 -0.12 -4.01 12.13
N VAL A 129 -0.40 -2.84 12.67
CA VAL A 129 -0.94 -1.68 11.92
C VAL A 129 0.15 -0.82 11.31
N TRP A 130 1.40 -1.04 11.71
CA TRP A 130 2.58 -0.29 11.26
C TRP A 130 3.67 -1.23 10.74
N GLY A 131 4.52 -0.74 9.85
CA GLY A 131 5.64 -1.50 9.31
C GLY A 131 5.26 -2.74 8.49
N TYR A 132 3.99 -2.89 8.12
CA TYR A 132 3.44 -4.12 7.51
C TYR A 132 3.62 -4.19 6.01
N ARG A 133 3.90 -3.06 5.35
CA ARG A 133 3.91 -2.96 3.89
C ARG A 133 5.28 -3.31 3.32
N HIS A 134 5.43 -4.56 2.89
CA HIS A 134 6.68 -5.10 2.36
C HIS A 134 6.90 -4.84 0.86
N ARG A 135 5.91 -4.28 0.18
CA ARG A 135 6.01 -3.85 -1.23
C ARG A 135 5.43 -2.47 -1.44
N ALA A 136 6.16 -1.65 -2.17
CA ALA A 136 5.66 -0.34 -2.58
C ALA A 136 6.31 0.11 -3.88
N ARG A 137 5.64 1.01 -4.56
CA ARG A 137 6.14 1.74 -5.72
C ARG A 137 6.19 3.22 -5.34
N LEU A 138 7.42 3.72 -5.26
CA LEU A 138 7.69 5.12 -4.99
C LEU A 138 7.89 5.85 -6.31
N SER A 139 7.23 6.98 -6.47
CA SER A 139 7.44 7.87 -7.60
C SER A 139 8.64 8.77 -7.33
N VAL A 140 9.39 9.10 -8.38
CA VAL A 140 10.55 9.96 -8.33
C VAL A 140 10.34 11.13 -9.31
N ARG A 141 10.58 12.35 -8.85
CA ARG A 141 10.46 13.54 -9.71
C ARG A 141 11.37 14.67 -9.22
N GLU A 142 12.12 15.23 -10.14
CA GLU A 142 12.79 16.51 -9.88
C GLU A 142 11.75 17.63 -9.79
N VAL A 143 11.83 18.43 -8.74
CA VAL A 143 10.98 19.59 -8.50
C VAL A 143 11.85 20.84 -8.55
N ALA A 144 11.90 21.48 -9.72
CA ALA A 144 12.77 22.65 -9.96
C ALA A 144 12.55 23.77 -8.93
N LYS A 145 11.29 24.02 -8.51
CA LYS A 145 10.98 25.03 -7.48
C LYS A 145 11.58 24.74 -6.11
N LYS A 146 11.86 23.47 -5.80
CA LYS A 146 12.49 23.03 -4.55
C LYS A 146 13.99 22.79 -4.69
N GLY A 147 14.52 22.82 -5.91
CA GLY A 147 15.92 22.53 -6.20
C GLY A 147 16.35 21.09 -5.88
N THR A 148 15.38 20.14 -5.79
CA THR A 148 15.67 18.77 -5.36
C THR A 148 14.75 17.76 -6.03
N VAL A 149 15.13 16.49 -5.93
CA VAL A 149 14.28 15.34 -6.30
C VAL A 149 13.37 15.00 -5.11
N LEU A 150 12.12 14.66 -5.37
CA LEU A 150 11.22 14.04 -4.40
C LEU A 150 11.10 12.54 -4.71
N VAL A 151 11.12 11.72 -3.66
CA VAL A 151 10.91 10.28 -3.69
C VAL A 151 9.78 9.95 -2.71
N GLY A 152 8.71 9.32 -3.17
CA GLY A 152 7.58 9.01 -2.30
C GLY A 152 6.30 8.63 -3.04
N PHE A 153 5.19 8.59 -2.30
CA PHE A 153 3.87 8.38 -2.87
C PHE A 153 3.31 9.69 -3.43
N HIS A 154 2.32 9.57 -4.31
CA HIS A 154 1.58 10.75 -4.78
C HIS A 154 0.81 11.41 -3.64
N GLU A 155 0.62 12.71 -3.75
CA GLU A 155 -0.32 13.44 -2.92
C GLU A 155 -1.76 12.98 -3.18
N LYS A 156 -2.62 13.19 -2.21
CA LYS A 156 -4.06 12.98 -2.41
C LYS A 156 -4.57 13.89 -3.53
N ARG A 157 -5.38 13.34 -4.43
CA ARG A 157 -6.07 14.08 -5.51
C ARG A 157 -5.15 14.85 -6.47
N SER A 158 -3.87 14.51 -6.51
CA SER A 158 -2.89 15.20 -7.35
C SER A 158 -1.92 14.21 -7.99
N SER A 159 -1.26 14.62 -9.06
CA SER A 159 -0.15 13.89 -9.70
C SER A 159 1.22 14.30 -9.13
N PHE A 160 1.24 15.19 -8.14
CA PHE A 160 2.48 15.58 -7.47
C PHE A 160 2.92 14.50 -6.48
N ILE A 161 4.20 14.52 -6.11
CA ILE A 161 4.76 13.61 -5.12
C ILE A 161 4.74 14.32 -3.77
N ALA A 162 4.21 13.66 -2.74
CA ALA A 162 4.24 14.15 -1.38
C ALA A 162 5.69 14.27 -0.88
N ASP A 163 6.02 15.38 -0.24
CA ASP A 163 7.36 15.61 0.31
C ASP A 163 7.55 14.81 1.61
N MET A 164 7.77 13.51 1.44
CA MET A 164 7.87 12.55 2.53
C MET A 164 9.28 12.44 3.06
N LYS A 165 9.44 12.40 4.38
CA LYS A 165 10.70 12.08 5.06
C LYS A 165 10.67 10.72 5.76
N SER A 166 9.48 10.18 6.00
CA SER A 166 9.25 8.90 6.64
C SER A 166 7.96 8.26 6.13
N CYS A 167 7.75 6.97 6.42
CA CYS A 167 6.51 6.28 6.12
C CYS A 167 6.24 5.21 7.19
N GLU A 168 5.22 5.40 8.01
CA GLU A 168 4.91 4.53 9.15
C GLU A 168 4.39 3.13 8.76
N ILE A 169 3.87 2.96 7.54
CA ILE A 169 3.39 1.64 7.09
C ILE A 169 4.49 0.81 6.41
N LEU A 170 5.60 1.42 5.98
CA LEU A 170 6.78 0.69 5.50
C LEU A 170 7.59 0.16 6.70
N PRO A 171 8.30 -0.98 6.56
CA PRO A 171 9.29 -1.40 7.56
C PRO A 171 10.26 -0.27 7.87
N LYS A 172 10.65 -0.15 9.15
CA LYS A 172 11.48 0.97 9.61
C LYS A 172 12.74 1.16 8.76
N ARG A 173 13.46 0.07 8.44
CA ARG A 173 14.66 0.12 7.58
C ARG A 173 14.41 0.74 6.21
N VAL A 174 13.18 0.61 5.66
CA VAL A 174 12.80 1.24 4.37
C VAL A 174 12.38 2.68 4.56
N SER A 175 11.61 2.95 5.63
CA SER A 175 11.21 4.32 5.98
C SER A 175 12.43 5.23 6.17
N ASP A 176 13.46 4.73 6.84
CA ASP A 176 14.71 5.45 7.12
C ASP A 176 15.52 5.73 5.84
N LEU A 177 15.30 4.96 4.75
CA LEU A 177 15.96 5.16 3.46
C LEU A 177 15.35 6.26 2.60
N LEU A 178 14.15 6.78 2.91
CA LEU A 178 13.48 7.75 2.04
C LEU A 178 14.32 9.01 1.81
N VAL A 179 14.95 9.54 2.85
CA VAL A 179 15.81 10.72 2.75
C VAL A 179 17.14 10.37 2.07
N PRO A 180 17.91 9.34 2.50
CA PRO A 180 19.12 8.92 1.80
C PRO A 180 18.90 8.59 0.31
N LEU A 181 17.79 7.93 -0.05
CA LEU A 181 17.46 7.67 -1.45
C LEU A 181 17.23 8.96 -2.25
N ARG A 182 16.56 9.95 -1.65
CA ARG A 182 16.37 11.26 -2.27
C ARG A 182 17.73 11.93 -2.57
N GLU A 183 18.65 11.89 -1.63
CA GLU A 183 19.99 12.46 -1.77
C GLU A 183 20.79 11.72 -2.83
N LEU A 184 20.79 10.39 -2.80
CA LEU A 184 21.40 9.56 -3.82
C LEU A 184 20.87 9.91 -5.21
N ILE A 185 19.56 9.81 -5.42
CA ILE A 185 18.96 10.07 -6.74
C ILE A 185 19.24 11.51 -7.21
N ASN A 186 19.24 12.49 -6.30
CA ASN A 186 19.57 13.88 -6.64
C ASN A 186 21.00 14.05 -7.12
N SER A 187 21.94 13.19 -6.68
CA SER A 187 23.36 13.19 -7.08
C SER A 187 23.62 12.49 -8.42
N LEU A 188 22.65 11.71 -8.94
CA LEU A 188 22.79 10.97 -10.19
C LEU A 188 22.64 11.90 -11.41
N SER A 189 23.41 11.62 -12.46
CA SER A 189 23.32 12.34 -13.73
C SER A 189 21.96 12.16 -14.40
N LEU A 190 21.36 10.96 -14.25
CA LEU A 190 20.08 10.58 -14.85
C LEU A 190 18.85 10.78 -13.94
N ARG A 191 18.93 11.61 -12.90
CA ARG A 191 17.83 11.86 -11.96
C ARG A 191 16.48 12.23 -12.61
N LYS A 192 16.51 12.86 -13.80
CA LYS A 192 15.30 13.16 -14.60
C LYS A 192 14.75 11.96 -15.37
N LYS A 193 15.54 10.90 -15.50
CA LYS A 193 15.24 9.70 -16.28
C LYS A 193 15.00 8.47 -15.39
N LEU A 194 14.78 8.68 -14.10
CA LEU A 194 14.46 7.68 -13.10
C LEU A 194 13.12 8.04 -12.46
N PRO A 195 11.98 7.69 -13.10
CA PRO A 195 10.65 8.11 -12.64
C PRO A 195 10.11 7.32 -11.46
N GLN A 196 10.68 6.16 -11.14
CA GLN A 196 10.09 5.22 -10.19
C GLN A 196 11.14 4.32 -9.55
N ILE A 197 10.89 3.97 -8.30
CA ILE A 197 11.58 2.93 -7.53
C ILE A 197 10.52 1.97 -7.00
N GLU A 198 10.61 0.67 -7.37
CA GLU A 198 9.82 -0.37 -6.69
C GLU A 198 10.68 -0.99 -5.59
N LEU A 199 10.05 -1.25 -4.45
CA LEU A 199 10.70 -1.94 -3.35
C LEU A 199 10.03 -3.27 -3.05
N ALA A 200 10.85 -4.28 -2.77
CA ALA A 200 10.44 -5.56 -2.26
C ALA A 200 11.31 -5.91 -1.05
N VAL A 201 10.66 -6.18 0.07
CA VAL A 201 11.31 -6.39 1.37
C VAL A 201 10.93 -7.75 1.90
N THR A 202 11.91 -8.51 2.36
CA THR A 202 11.71 -9.73 3.15
C THR A 202 12.35 -9.55 4.52
N ASP A 203 12.32 -10.54 5.38
CA ASP A 203 13.03 -10.44 6.67
C ASP A 203 14.54 -10.29 6.46
N GLU A 204 15.11 -10.89 5.41
CA GLU A 204 16.54 -10.99 5.14
C GLU A 204 17.06 -9.97 4.11
N ALA A 205 16.24 -9.58 3.14
CA ALA A 205 16.67 -8.80 1.98
C ALA A 205 15.80 -7.58 1.71
N LEU A 206 16.39 -6.58 1.06
CA LEU A 206 15.70 -5.40 0.54
C LEU A 206 16.17 -5.13 -0.88
N ALA A 207 15.30 -5.36 -1.85
CA ALA A 207 15.54 -5.04 -3.25
C ALA A 207 14.86 -3.74 -3.64
N LEU A 208 15.59 -2.89 -4.37
CA LEU A 208 15.14 -1.62 -4.91
C LEU A 208 15.28 -1.65 -6.44
N VAL A 209 14.15 -1.74 -7.15
CA VAL A 209 14.13 -1.75 -8.62
C VAL A 209 14.04 -0.33 -9.13
N LEU A 210 15.10 0.15 -9.75
CA LEU A 210 15.18 1.47 -10.37
C LEU A 210 14.62 1.41 -11.79
N ARG A 211 13.54 2.11 -12.06
CA ARG A 211 13.06 2.33 -13.42
C ARG A 211 13.99 3.31 -14.10
N VAL A 212 14.89 2.83 -14.96
CA VAL A 212 15.89 3.66 -15.67
C VAL A 212 15.51 3.78 -17.14
N LEU A 213 15.36 5.00 -17.62
CA LEU A 213 14.99 5.28 -19.02
C LEU A 213 16.21 5.49 -19.93
N GLU A 214 17.39 5.66 -19.35
CA GLU A 214 18.68 5.81 -20.03
C GLU A 214 19.74 4.98 -19.28
N LYS A 215 20.87 4.71 -19.94
CA LYS A 215 21.99 4.00 -19.31
C LYS A 215 22.64 4.85 -18.23
N LEU A 216 23.03 4.19 -17.15
CA LEU A 216 23.82 4.80 -16.09
C LEU A 216 25.25 5.08 -16.58
N THR A 217 25.85 6.12 -16.04
CA THR A 217 27.28 6.35 -16.18
C THR A 217 28.07 5.52 -15.17
N ALA A 218 29.36 5.34 -15.37
CA ALA A 218 30.23 4.65 -14.40
C ALA A 218 30.24 5.36 -13.03
N ASP A 219 30.12 6.68 -12.99
CA ASP A 219 30.03 7.47 -11.76
C ASP A 219 28.68 7.21 -11.04
N ASP A 220 27.57 7.15 -11.79
CA ASP A 220 26.27 6.80 -11.22
C ASP A 220 26.28 5.39 -10.60
N GLU A 221 26.86 4.40 -11.32
CA GLU A 221 27.00 3.04 -10.81
C GLU A 221 27.88 2.97 -9.55
N ALA A 222 28.97 3.73 -9.51
CA ALA A 222 29.84 3.78 -8.32
C ALA A 222 29.07 4.31 -7.09
N LYS A 223 28.25 5.36 -7.26
CA LYS A 223 27.40 5.91 -6.19
C LYS A 223 26.35 4.90 -5.72
N LEU A 224 25.73 4.17 -6.66
CA LEU A 224 24.76 3.12 -6.31
C LEU A 224 25.44 1.97 -5.55
N ARG A 225 26.65 1.52 -5.98
CA ARG A 225 27.41 0.47 -5.27
C ARG A 225 27.78 0.90 -3.86
N GLN A 226 28.20 2.15 -3.69
CA GLN A 226 28.48 2.67 -2.35
C GLN A 226 27.23 2.65 -1.48
N PHE A 227 26.10 3.08 -2.00
CA PHE A 227 24.84 3.06 -1.29
C PHE A 227 24.39 1.63 -0.92
N GLN A 228 24.54 0.64 -1.83
CA GLN A 228 24.28 -0.77 -1.52
C GLN A 228 25.05 -1.23 -0.29
N LYS A 229 26.34 -0.89 -0.25
CA LYS A 229 27.25 -1.26 0.84
C LYS A 229 26.85 -0.58 2.16
N ASP A 230 26.52 0.71 2.11
CA ASP A 230 26.24 1.51 3.31
C ASP A 230 24.90 1.13 3.96
N TYR A 231 23.91 0.74 3.14
CA TYR A 231 22.53 0.51 3.60
C TYR A 231 22.06 -0.94 3.49
N GLY A 232 22.86 -1.86 2.99
CA GLY A 232 22.49 -3.28 2.85
C GLY A 232 21.26 -3.47 1.96
N VAL A 233 21.26 -2.85 0.78
CA VAL A 233 20.18 -2.94 -0.21
C VAL A 233 20.70 -3.53 -1.51
N ASP A 234 19.84 -4.21 -2.28
CA ASP A 234 20.15 -4.70 -3.61
C ASP A 234 19.47 -3.84 -4.67
N PHE A 235 20.23 -3.18 -5.53
CA PHE A 235 19.67 -2.49 -6.67
C PHE A 235 19.44 -3.43 -7.86
N TRP A 236 18.27 -3.22 -8.48
CA TRP A 236 17.88 -3.85 -9.74
C TRP A 236 17.52 -2.77 -10.73
N TYR A 237 17.76 -3.02 -12.00
CA TYR A 237 17.41 -2.11 -13.10
C TYR A 237 16.20 -2.63 -13.86
N GLN A 238 15.33 -1.70 -14.26
CA GLN A 238 14.21 -1.93 -15.14
C GLN A 238 14.22 -0.93 -16.30
N PRO A 239 14.88 -1.27 -17.43
CA PRO A 239 14.95 -0.34 -18.57
C PRO A 239 13.65 -0.30 -19.38
N LYS A 240 12.87 -1.39 -19.41
CA LYS A 240 11.64 -1.53 -20.21
C LYS A 240 10.47 -2.04 -19.37
N GLY A 241 9.76 -3.05 -19.82
CA GLY A 241 8.64 -3.70 -19.13
C GLY A 241 9.06 -4.46 -17.87
N PRO A 242 8.09 -5.02 -17.12
CA PRO A 242 8.34 -5.76 -15.88
C PRO A 242 9.34 -6.91 -16.02
N ASP A 243 9.38 -7.56 -17.18
CA ASP A 243 10.27 -8.71 -17.44
C ASP A 243 11.70 -8.33 -17.77
N SER A 244 11.99 -7.02 -17.93
CA SER A 244 13.32 -6.53 -18.27
C SER A 244 14.23 -6.28 -17.06
N ILE A 245 13.80 -6.72 -15.87
CA ILE A 245 14.57 -6.50 -14.65
C ILE A 245 15.81 -7.39 -14.60
N TYR A 246 16.87 -6.83 -14.09
CA TYR A 246 18.11 -7.56 -13.77
C TYR A 246 18.82 -6.91 -12.59
N PRO A 247 19.52 -7.69 -11.75
CA PRO A 247 20.25 -7.15 -10.61
C PRO A 247 21.48 -6.36 -11.10
N MET A 248 21.85 -5.31 -10.36
CA MET A 248 23.06 -4.54 -10.60
C MET A 248 24.31 -5.39 -10.37
N ASP A 249 24.26 -6.28 -9.40
CA ASP A 249 25.30 -7.26 -9.09
C ASP A 249 24.73 -8.68 -9.14
N PRO A 250 24.82 -9.36 -10.32
CA PRO A 250 24.25 -10.69 -10.50
C PRO A 250 24.84 -11.78 -9.60
N GLU A 251 26.13 -11.65 -9.24
CA GLU A 251 26.84 -12.66 -8.45
C GLU A 251 26.44 -12.61 -6.97
N ASN A 252 26.10 -11.40 -6.47
CA ASN A 252 25.77 -11.18 -5.06
C ASN A 252 24.30 -10.82 -4.82
N ALA A 253 23.45 -10.90 -5.84
CA ALA A 253 22.03 -10.54 -5.70
C ALA A 253 21.32 -11.47 -4.71
N THR A 254 20.78 -10.91 -3.64
CA THR A 254 20.05 -11.66 -2.62
C THR A 254 18.74 -12.20 -3.20
N ARG A 255 18.47 -13.49 -2.96
CA ARG A 255 17.20 -14.11 -3.33
C ARG A 255 16.12 -13.67 -2.38
N LEU A 256 15.07 -13.03 -2.89
CA LEU A 256 13.89 -12.71 -2.11
C LEU A 256 13.08 -13.98 -1.86
N LYS A 257 12.74 -14.24 -0.60
CA LYS A 257 11.98 -15.41 -0.18
C LYS A 257 10.81 -15.02 0.72
N LEU A 258 9.69 -15.68 0.52
CA LEU A 258 8.60 -15.72 1.49
C LEU A 258 8.71 -17.03 2.25
N HIS A 259 8.68 -16.94 3.57
CA HIS A 259 8.69 -18.11 4.45
C HIS A 259 7.29 -18.36 5.02
N HIS A 260 6.80 -19.58 4.90
CA HIS A 260 5.64 -20.04 5.64
C HIS A 260 6.13 -20.85 6.85
N ARG A 261 6.16 -20.20 8.02
CA ARG A 261 6.85 -20.72 9.22
C ARG A 261 6.26 -22.04 9.72
N GLU A 262 4.93 -22.22 9.65
CA GLU A 262 4.25 -23.41 10.14
C GLU A 262 4.62 -24.67 9.33
N THR A 263 4.84 -24.52 8.02
CA THR A 263 5.14 -25.65 7.13
C THR A 263 6.58 -25.72 6.66
N GLY A 264 7.40 -24.69 6.95
CA GLY A 264 8.78 -24.59 6.47
C GLY A 264 8.91 -24.33 4.96
N VAL A 265 7.80 -24.06 4.27
CA VAL A 265 7.81 -23.79 2.82
C VAL A 265 8.43 -22.43 2.54
N GLU A 266 9.35 -22.42 1.56
CA GLU A 266 9.94 -21.19 1.02
C GLU A 266 9.49 -20.97 -0.42
N VAL A 267 9.05 -19.74 -0.73
CA VAL A 267 8.73 -19.33 -2.10
C VAL A 267 9.70 -18.24 -2.53
N VAL A 268 10.55 -18.55 -3.52
CA VAL A 268 11.48 -17.57 -4.11
C VAL A 268 10.73 -16.72 -5.13
N PHE A 269 10.98 -15.40 -5.14
CA PHE A 269 10.33 -14.49 -6.06
C PHE A 269 11.28 -13.38 -6.54
N ARG A 270 10.95 -12.78 -7.69
CA ARG A 270 11.65 -11.61 -8.22
C ARG A 270 11.04 -10.33 -7.63
N PRO A 271 11.79 -9.22 -7.51
CA PRO A 271 11.28 -7.97 -6.93
C PRO A 271 10.00 -7.43 -7.56
N THR A 272 9.73 -7.75 -8.84
CA THR A 272 8.52 -7.31 -9.57
C THR A 272 7.38 -8.33 -9.54
N ASP A 273 7.62 -9.56 -9.07
CA ASP A 273 6.56 -10.57 -8.97
C ASP A 273 5.51 -10.15 -7.93
N PHE A 274 4.26 -10.50 -8.17
CA PHE A 274 3.20 -10.15 -7.23
C PHE A 274 3.32 -10.95 -5.93
N THR A 275 3.40 -10.25 -4.81
CA THR A 275 3.28 -10.81 -3.45
C THR A 275 2.32 -9.96 -2.64
N GLN A 276 1.67 -10.56 -1.62
CA GLN A 276 0.82 -9.81 -0.70
C GLN A 276 1.67 -8.79 0.07
N VAL A 277 1.18 -7.55 0.19
CA VAL A 277 1.95 -6.46 0.80
C VAL A 277 2.20 -6.66 2.31
N ASN A 278 1.35 -7.41 2.98
CA ASN A 278 1.49 -7.79 4.39
C ASN A 278 1.81 -9.28 4.50
N HIS A 279 3.09 -9.63 4.49
CA HIS A 279 3.56 -11.01 4.47
C HIS A 279 3.08 -11.80 5.69
N ARG A 280 3.10 -11.21 6.89
CA ARG A 280 2.66 -11.88 8.12
C ARG A 280 1.17 -12.18 8.12
N LEU A 281 0.37 -11.22 7.67
CA LEU A 281 -1.07 -11.42 7.57
C LEU A 281 -1.40 -12.46 6.50
N ASN A 282 -0.64 -12.48 5.40
CA ASN A 282 -0.75 -13.47 4.36
C ASN A 282 -0.49 -14.89 4.89
N GLU A 283 0.57 -15.08 5.67
CA GLU A 283 0.90 -16.37 6.29
C GLU A 283 -0.26 -16.88 7.15
N VAL A 284 -0.82 -16.03 8.03
CA VAL A 284 -1.97 -16.38 8.86
C VAL A 284 -3.21 -16.70 8.01
N MET A 285 -3.43 -15.97 6.92
CA MET A 285 -4.53 -16.23 5.99
C MET A 285 -4.38 -17.58 5.30
N VAL A 286 -3.20 -17.90 4.79
CA VAL A 286 -2.91 -19.19 4.13
C VAL A 286 -3.15 -20.33 5.11
N THR A 287 -2.57 -20.27 6.31
CA THR A 287 -2.78 -21.27 7.37
C THR A 287 -4.29 -21.48 7.66
N ARG A 288 -5.04 -20.38 7.82
CA ARG A 288 -6.49 -20.46 8.10
C ARG A 288 -7.25 -21.15 6.96
N VAL A 289 -6.95 -20.78 5.70
CA VAL A 289 -7.60 -21.38 4.53
C VAL A 289 -7.33 -22.89 4.48
N LEU A 290 -6.08 -23.31 4.68
CA LEU A 290 -5.75 -24.74 4.67
C LEU A 290 -6.46 -25.53 5.76
N ARG A 291 -6.55 -24.97 6.97
CA ARG A 291 -7.32 -25.60 8.06
C ARG A 291 -8.81 -25.73 7.75
N LEU A 292 -9.39 -24.72 7.08
CA LEU A 292 -10.81 -24.74 6.67
C LEU A 292 -11.09 -25.72 5.52
N LEU A 293 -10.09 -26.00 4.68
CA LEU A 293 -10.24 -26.96 3.59
C LEU A 293 -10.27 -28.42 4.05
N HIS A 294 -9.82 -28.71 5.29
CA HIS A 294 -9.76 -30.06 5.83
C HIS A 294 -9.15 -31.07 4.85
N LEU A 295 -7.99 -30.74 4.27
CA LEU A 295 -7.31 -31.55 3.25
C LEU A 295 -6.88 -32.91 3.84
N GLU A 296 -7.23 -33.97 3.14
CA GLU A 296 -6.76 -35.33 3.40
C GLU A 296 -5.67 -35.73 2.38
N PRO A 297 -4.81 -36.71 2.68
CA PRO A 297 -3.75 -37.15 1.76
C PRO A 297 -4.24 -37.51 0.34
N SER A 298 -5.48 -38.00 0.22
CA SER A 298 -6.13 -38.38 -1.04
C SER A 298 -6.86 -37.21 -1.74
N SER A 299 -6.91 -36.04 -1.14
CA SER A 299 -7.65 -34.88 -1.69
C SER A 299 -7.03 -34.42 -3.01
N LYS A 300 -7.88 -34.06 -3.98
CA LYS A 300 -7.48 -33.40 -5.23
C LYS A 300 -7.74 -31.91 -5.11
N VAL A 301 -6.68 -31.12 -5.22
CA VAL A 301 -6.75 -29.64 -5.07
C VAL A 301 -6.41 -28.97 -6.39
N ILE A 302 -7.20 -27.97 -6.76
CA ILE A 302 -6.94 -27.09 -7.90
C ILE A 302 -6.84 -25.66 -7.35
N ASP A 303 -5.71 -25.02 -7.61
CA ASP A 303 -5.47 -23.62 -7.25
C ASP A 303 -5.57 -22.75 -8.53
N PHE A 304 -6.72 -22.12 -8.73
CA PHE A 304 -6.93 -21.21 -9.85
C PHE A 304 -6.23 -19.88 -9.60
N PHE A 305 -5.50 -19.42 -10.61
CA PHE A 305 -4.72 -18.18 -10.53
C PHE A 305 -3.63 -18.20 -9.45
N CYS A 306 -2.97 -19.35 -9.29
CA CYS A 306 -1.99 -19.60 -8.23
C CYS A 306 -0.84 -18.59 -8.17
N GLY A 307 -0.55 -17.86 -9.26
CA GLY A 307 0.56 -16.90 -9.33
C GLY A 307 1.90 -17.56 -8.99
N LEU A 308 2.59 -17.02 -7.97
CA LEU A 308 3.83 -17.61 -7.45
C LEU A 308 3.61 -18.86 -6.58
N GLY A 309 2.36 -19.26 -6.39
CA GLY A 309 2.03 -20.36 -5.49
C GLY A 309 1.84 -19.93 -4.05
N ASN A 310 1.00 -18.93 -3.79
CA ASN A 310 0.74 -18.50 -2.42
C ASN A 310 0.10 -19.58 -1.55
N PHE A 311 -0.76 -20.43 -2.13
CA PHE A 311 -1.41 -21.56 -1.46
C PHE A 311 -0.86 -22.91 -1.87
N THR A 312 -0.52 -23.08 -3.15
CA THR A 312 -0.16 -24.37 -3.75
C THR A 312 0.97 -25.10 -3.01
N PRO A 313 2.17 -24.52 -2.79
CA PRO A 313 3.27 -25.24 -2.14
C PRO A 313 2.94 -25.63 -0.70
N VAL A 314 2.17 -24.77 0.00
CA VAL A 314 1.79 -25.03 1.39
C VAL A 314 0.72 -26.12 1.45
N SER A 315 -0.22 -26.20 0.51
CA SER A 315 -1.21 -27.29 0.44
C SER A 315 -0.57 -28.65 0.19
N TYR A 316 0.54 -28.71 -0.54
CA TYR A 316 1.29 -29.96 -0.75
C TYR A 316 1.80 -30.62 0.54
N THR A 317 2.04 -29.84 1.59
CA THR A 317 2.47 -30.41 2.88
C THR A 317 1.38 -31.25 3.56
N HIS A 318 0.12 -31.13 3.11
CA HIS A 318 -1.04 -31.89 3.58
C HIS A 318 -1.47 -33.01 2.62
N LEU A 319 -0.83 -33.15 1.46
CA LEU A 319 -1.20 -34.08 0.41
C LEU A 319 -0.10 -35.15 0.22
N THR A 320 -0.51 -36.39 -0.13
CA THR A 320 0.42 -37.39 -0.62
C THR A 320 0.64 -37.14 -2.10
N LEU A 321 1.88 -36.88 -2.51
CA LEU A 321 2.21 -36.79 -3.92
C LEU A 321 2.08 -38.20 -4.55
N PRO A 322 1.46 -38.34 -5.73
CA PRO A 322 1.52 -39.56 -6.45
C PRO A 322 3.00 -39.84 -6.78
N THR A 323 3.58 -40.85 -6.16
CA THR A 323 4.87 -41.39 -6.58
C THR A 323 4.68 -41.94 -7.99
N LYS A 324 5.21 -41.24 -9.00
CA LYS A 324 5.39 -41.88 -10.30
C LYS A 324 6.38 -43.02 -10.11
N ALA A 325 5.87 -44.24 -10.25
CA ALA A 325 6.70 -45.37 -10.52
C ALA A 325 7.41 -45.20 -11.85
#